data_75def7c016c38ea7bfd273dcfbbb36f8
#
_entry.id   75def7c016c38ea7bfd273dcfbbb36f8
#
_cell.length_a   1.000
_cell.length_b   1.000
_cell.length_c   1.000
_cell.angle_alpha   90.00
_cell.angle_beta   90.00
_cell.angle_gamma   90.00
#
_symmetry.space_group_name_H-M   'P 1'
#
loop_
_entity.id
_entity.type
_entity.pdbx_description
1 polymer ?
#
loop_
_entity_poly.entity_id
_entity_poly.type
_entity_poly.pdbx_seq_one_letter_code
_entity_poly.pdbx_strand_id
1 'polypeptide(L)'
;MVNKRVLKMKVIQIGTGGWGKNHCRVLSEFGVLSAICDMNYERAKEFGEKYNVNYYKTLEELFEKEEFDAAFICTPTSTHSQIALQ
;
A
#
# COMPACT_ATOMS: atom_id res chain seq x y z
N MET A 1 -5.22 -26.51 -3.14
CA MET A 1 -6.12 -25.61 -2.41
C MET A 1 -5.35 -24.44 -1.82
N VAL A 2 -5.85 -23.25 -1.99
CA VAL A 2 -5.19 -22.06 -1.48
C VAL A 2 -5.43 -21.96 0.02
N ASN A 3 -4.36 -21.68 0.77
CA ASN A 3 -4.45 -21.47 2.20
C ASN A 3 -5.10 -20.10 2.47
N LYS A 4 -6.21 -20.10 3.21
CA LYS A 4 -6.93 -18.89 3.52
C LYS A 4 -6.10 -17.87 4.29
N ARG A 5 -5.12 -18.32 5.06
CA ARG A 5 -4.24 -17.42 5.82
C ARG A 5 -3.39 -16.58 4.91
N VAL A 6 -2.95 -17.16 3.80
CA VAL A 6 -2.15 -16.43 2.81
C VAL A 6 -3.00 -15.35 2.18
N LEU A 7 -4.27 -15.63 1.91
CA LEU A 7 -5.19 -14.65 1.32
C LEU A 7 -5.55 -13.52 2.27
N LYS A 8 -5.27 -13.68 3.57
CA LYS A 8 -5.55 -12.65 4.55
C LYS A 8 -4.34 -11.77 4.85
N MET A 9 -3.24 -11.97 4.14
CA MET A 9 -2.07 -11.12 4.30
C MET A 9 -2.45 -9.67 3.97
N LYS A 10 -2.02 -8.75 4.83
CA LYS A 10 -2.29 -7.33 4.67
C LYS A 10 -1.01 -6.60 4.32
N VAL A 11 -0.99 -5.98 3.17
CA VAL A 11 0.16 -5.20 2.72
C VAL A 11 -0.27 -3.76 2.54
N ILE A 12 0.50 -2.85 3.09
CA ILE A 12 0.27 -1.42 2.88
C ILE A 12 1.29 -0.91 1.86
N GLN A 13 0.89 0.10 1.13
CA GLN A 13 1.78 0.73 0.15
C GLN A 13 2.07 2.15 0.57
N ILE A 14 3.35 2.51 0.63
CA ILE A 14 3.79 3.86 0.97
C ILE A 14 4.43 4.45 -0.27
N GLY A 15 3.78 5.47 -0.82
CA GLY A 15 4.21 6.10 -2.07
C GLY A 15 3.56 5.46 -3.28
N THR A 16 2.97 6.28 -4.15
CA THR A 16 2.23 5.81 -5.33
C THR A 16 2.74 6.40 -6.63
N GLY A 17 3.76 7.28 -6.58
CA GLY A 17 4.33 7.87 -7.79
C GLY A 17 5.28 6.92 -8.50
N GLY A 18 5.47 7.14 -9.80
CA GLY A 18 6.39 6.31 -10.58
C GLY A 18 6.04 4.84 -10.54
N TRP A 19 6.98 4.03 -10.06
CA TRP A 19 6.76 2.58 -9.96
C TRP A 19 5.69 2.21 -8.94
N GLY A 20 5.40 3.12 -7.99
CA GLY A 20 4.43 2.83 -6.93
C GLY A 20 3.06 2.49 -7.44
N LYS A 21 2.60 3.15 -8.50
CA LYS A 21 1.25 2.86 -9.02
C LYS A 21 1.16 1.47 -9.64
N ASN A 22 2.24 0.98 -10.24
CA ASN A 22 2.26 -0.37 -10.77
C ASN A 22 2.20 -1.39 -9.64
N HIS A 23 2.89 -1.13 -8.54
CA HIS A 23 2.87 -2.01 -7.39
C HIS A 23 1.50 -2.02 -6.71
N CYS A 24 0.84 -0.85 -6.64
CA CYS A 24 -0.52 -0.80 -6.13
C CYS A 24 -1.44 -1.71 -6.94
N ARG A 25 -1.33 -1.66 -8.25
CA ARG A 25 -2.15 -2.51 -9.12
C ARG A 25 -1.90 -3.98 -8.85
N VAL A 26 -0.63 -4.36 -8.80
CA VAL A 26 -0.27 -5.76 -8.58
C VAL A 26 -0.75 -6.25 -7.22
N LEU A 27 -0.53 -5.46 -6.17
CA LEU A 27 -0.98 -5.84 -4.83
C LEU A 27 -2.49 -5.95 -4.75
N SER A 28 -3.19 -5.07 -5.46
CA SER A 28 -4.65 -5.12 -5.50
C SER A 28 -5.13 -6.37 -6.24
N GLU A 29 -4.47 -6.72 -7.33
CA GLU A 29 -4.83 -7.93 -8.09
C GLU A 29 -4.64 -9.19 -7.26
N PHE A 30 -3.62 -9.22 -6.40
CA PHE A 30 -3.42 -10.34 -5.50
C PHE A 30 -4.35 -10.30 -4.29
N GLY A 31 -5.11 -9.21 -4.13
CA GLY A 31 -6.06 -9.11 -3.02
C GLY A 31 -5.41 -8.88 -1.67
N VAL A 32 -4.16 -8.41 -1.66
CA VAL A 32 -3.44 -8.19 -0.39
C VAL A 32 -3.28 -6.71 -0.04
N LEU A 33 -3.60 -5.81 -0.97
CA LEU A 33 -3.47 -4.37 -0.70
C LEU A 33 -4.52 -3.95 0.33
N SER A 34 -4.05 -3.42 1.46
CA SER A 34 -4.90 -3.09 2.59
C SER A 34 -5.09 -1.59 2.75
N ALA A 35 -4.04 -0.81 2.49
CA ALA A 35 -4.11 0.64 2.62
C ALA A 35 -2.98 1.29 1.83
N ILE A 36 -3.14 2.57 1.57
CA ILE A 36 -2.18 3.37 0.81
C ILE A 36 -1.86 4.63 1.59
N CYS A 37 -0.61 5.03 1.57
CA CYS A 37 -0.18 6.31 2.13
C CYS A 37 0.65 7.03 1.09
N ASP A 38 0.36 8.32 0.88
CA ASP A 38 1.14 9.17 -0.01
C ASP A 38 1.08 10.59 0.53
N MET A 39 2.21 11.28 0.56
CA MET A 39 2.25 12.66 1.01
C MET A 39 1.40 13.57 0.13
N ASN A 40 1.21 13.20 -1.13
CA ASN A 40 0.24 13.86 -2.00
C ASN A 40 -1.13 13.25 -1.72
N TYR A 41 -1.93 13.96 -0.96
CA TYR A 41 -3.23 13.45 -0.51
C TYR A 41 -4.15 13.11 -1.68
N GLU A 42 -4.15 13.93 -2.72
CA GLU A 42 -5.02 13.69 -3.87
C GLU A 42 -4.66 12.39 -4.56
N ARG A 43 -3.37 12.09 -4.64
CA ARG A 43 -2.91 10.84 -5.23
C ARG A 43 -3.28 9.65 -4.35
N ALA A 44 -3.11 9.79 -3.03
CA ALA A 44 -3.52 8.74 -2.11
C ALA A 44 -5.01 8.45 -2.25
N LYS A 45 -5.81 9.51 -2.32
CA LYS A 45 -7.25 9.40 -2.49
C LYS A 45 -7.61 8.73 -3.81
N GLU A 46 -6.96 9.14 -4.89
CA GLU A 46 -7.22 8.57 -6.21
C GLU A 46 -7.03 7.06 -6.22
N PHE A 47 -5.90 6.60 -5.70
CA PHE A 47 -5.61 5.17 -5.71
C PHE A 47 -6.39 4.42 -4.63
N GLY A 48 -6.64 5.06 -3.50
CA GLY A 48 -7.47 4.44 -2.47
C GLY A 48 -8.88 4.17 -2.97
N GLU A 49 -9.46 5.12 -3.68
CA GLU A 49 -10.79 4.95 -4.24
C GLU A 49 -10.78 3.97 -5.41
N LYS A 50 -9.74 4.03 -6.24
CA LYS A 50 -9.62 3.14 -7.39
C LYS A 50 -9.57 1.68 -6.97
N TYR A 51 -8.83 1.38 -5.90
CA TYR A 51 -8.65 0.01 -5.45
C TYR A 51 -9.53 -0.34 -4.26
N ASN A 52 -10.37 0.60 -3.82
CA ASN A 52 -11.32 0.41 -2.72
C ASN A 52 -10.62 0.02 -1.42
N VAL A 53 -9.58 0.76 -1.08
CA VAL A 53 -8.83 0.58 0.17
C VAL A 53 -8.72 1.90 0.89
N ASN A 54 -8.39 1.85 2.17
CA ASN A 54 -8.18 3.06 2.95
C ASN A 54 -6.93 3.80 2.47
N TYR A 55 -6.94 5.11 2.61
CA TYR A 55 -5.81 5.93 2.20
C TYR A 55 -5.51 7.00 3.24
N TYR A 56 -4.24 7.35 3.35
CA TYR A 56 -3.75 8.25 4.38
C TYR A 56 -2.71 9.19 3.80
N LYS A 57 -2.64 10.39 4.39
CA LYS A 57 -1.64 11.37 3.99
C LYS A 57 -0.34 11.19 4.75
N THR A 58 -0.42 10.74 6.01
CA THR A 58 0.74 10.62 6.87
C THR A 58 0.95 9.19 7.33
N LEU A 59 2.21 8.84 7.56
CA LEU A 59 2.55 7.52 8.10
C LEU A 59 1.99 7.33 9.50
N GLU A 60 1.92 8.41 10.27
CA GLU A 60 1.40 8.32 11.63
C GLU A 60 -0.03 7.83 11.65
N GLU A 61 -0.88 8.40 10.77
CA GLU A 61 -2.26 7.95 10.68
C GLU A 61 -2.34 6.52 10.19
N LEU A 62 -1.53 6.18 9.20
CA LEU A 62 -1.52 4.83 8.65
C LEU A 62 -1.19 3.80 9.73
N PHE A 63 -0.10 4.03 10.47
CA PHE A 63 0.35 3.09 11.48
C PHE A 63 -0.60 3.03 12.67
N GLU A 64 -1.30 4.12 12.95
CA GLU A 64 -2.25 4.15 14.05
C GLU A 64 -3.54 3.39 13.73
N LYS A 65 -4.00 3.45 12.50
CA LYS A 65 -5.31 2.93 12.12
C LYS A 65 -5.28 1.60 11.37
N GLU A 66 -4.13 1.19 10.88
CA GLU A 66 -4.03 -0.02 10.09
C GLU A 66 -3.14 -1.05 10.74
N GLU A 67 -3.58 -2.30 10.68
CA GLU A 67 -2.74 -3.43 11.00
C GLU A 67 -2.27 -4.01 9.68
N PHE A 68 -1.00 -4.39 9.62
CA PHE A 68 -0.45 -4.92 8.38
C PHE A 68 0.68 -5.89 8.65
N ASP A 69 0.92 -6.77 7.69
CA ASP A 69 1.97 -7.78 7.79
C ASP A 69 3.25 -7.30 7.11
N ALA A 70 3.12 -6.48 6.09
CA ALA A 70 4.27 -5.95 5.36
C ALA A 70 3.95 -4.58 4.79
N ALA A 71 4.97 -3.77 4.59
CA ALA A 71 4.84 -2.47 3.96
C ALA A 71 5.72 -2.42 2.71
N PHE A 72 5.15 -2.04 1.59
CA PHE A 72 5.87 -1.83 0.35
C PHE A 72 6.16 -0.34 0.23
N ILE A 73 7.43 0.04 0.27
CA ILE A 73 7.83 1.44 0.29
C ILE A 73 8.39 1.83 -1.06
N CYS A 74 7.77 2.83 -1.68
CA CYS A 74 8.20 3.36 -2.96
C CYS A 74 8.14 4.88 -2.90
N THR A 75 9.28 5.51 -2.74
CA THR A 75 9.35 6.96 -2.60
C THR A 75 9.82 7.60 -3.91
N PRO A 76 9.47 8.87 -4.14
CA PRO A 76 9.87 9.56 -5.37
C PRO A 76 11.38 9.68 -5.57
N THR A 77 12.13 9.72 -4.46
CA THR A 77 13.58 9.86 -4.53
C THR A 77 14.29 8.52 -4.63
N SER A 78 13.56 7.43 -4.52
CA SER A 78 14.12 6.09 -4.60
C SER A 78 14.01 5.57 -6.03
N THR A 79 15.06 4.94 -6.50
CA THR A 79 15.04 4.31 -7.83
C THR A 79 14.58 2.86 -7.74
N HIS A 80 14.33 2.38 -6.55
CA HIS A 80 13.86 1.02 -6.33
C HIS A 80 12.97 0.98 -5.09
N SER A 81 12.18 -0.05 -5.00
CA SER A 81 11.24 -0.23 -3.91
C SER A 81 11.79 -1.15 -2.84
N GLN A 82 11.28 -1.00 -1.64
CA GLN A 82 11.67 -1.84 -0.51
C GLN A 82 10.42 -2.42 0.14
N ILE A 83 10.58 -3.60 0.72
CA ILE A 83 9.53 -4.23 1.50
C ILE A 83 10.02 -4.33 2.94
N ALA A 84 9.23 -3.78 3.85
CA ALA A 84 9.53 -3.85 5.29
C ALA A 84 8.50 -4.75 5.95
N LEU A 85 8.99 -5.69 6.77
CA LEU A 85 8.13 -6.62 7.49
C LEU A 85 7.92 -6.16 8.92
N GLN A 86 6.72 -6.38 9.40
CA GLN A 86 6.38 -6.12 10.79
C GLN A 86 7.02 -7.13 11.71
#